data_c9031c42b32fff47be62f5c6367a1f1b
#
_entry.id   c9031c42b32fff47be62f5c6367a1f1b
#
_cell.length_a   1.000
_cell.length_b   1.000
_cell.length_c   1.000
_cell.angle_alpha   90.00
_cell.angle_beta   90.00
_cell.angle_gamma   90.00
#
_symmetry.space_group_name_H-M   'P 1'
#
loop_
_entity.id
_entity.type
_entity.pdbx_description
1 polymer ?
#
loop_
_entity_poly.entity_id
_entity_poly.type
_entity_poly.pdbx_seq_one_letter_code
_entity_poly.pdbx_strand_id
1 'polypeptide(L)'
;MNDQIIFEDVSKFYGEVLGVNRISLSIPPGITTLVGPNGSGKTTLMNLMTGLVQPSNGRISVMGLSPANSPELFRILGYCAQFDSFPRGITGWDFIFDSLMLHGMSEAEAFELTVESLERV
;
A
#
# COMPACT_ATOMS: atom_id res chain seq x y z
N MET A 1 17.87 -10.38 2.80
CA MET A 1 16.75 -9.51 2.40
C MET A 1 15.83 -9.34 3.60
N ASN A 2 15.47 -8.12 3.94
CA ASN A 2 14.62 -7.84 5.10
C ASN A 2 13.16 -7.85 4.69
N ASP A 3 12.49 -8.97 4.85
CA ASP A 3 11.08 -9.15 4.47
C ASP A 3 10.13 -8.76 5.61
N GLN A 4 10.46 -7.71 6.31
CA GLN A 4 9.69 -7.23 7.45
C GLN A 4 9.16 -5.83 7.24
N ILE A 5 8.08 -5.52 7.95
CA ILE A 5 7.59 -4.16 8.11
C ILE A 5 7.87 -3.75 9.56
N ILE A 6 8.56 -2.64 9.73
CA ILE A 6 8.99 -2.16 11.04
C ILE A 6 8.49 -0.75 11.28
N PHE A 7 7.83 -0.54 12.40
CA PHE A 7 7.43 0.76 12.92
C PHE A 7 8.28 1.06 14.15
N GLU A 8 8.90 2.23 14.17
CA GLU A 8 9.72 2.71 15.28
C GLU A 8 9.16 4.02 15.81
N ASP A 9 8.45 3.96 16.93
CA ASP A 9 7.86 5.11 17.65
C ASP A 9 7.04 6.02 16.73
N VAL A 10 6.18 5.42 15.90
CA VAL A 10 5.44 6.11 14.85
C VAL A 10 4.18 6.75 15.39
N SER A 11 4.02 8.03 15.13
CA SER A 11 2.78 8.78 15.35
C SER A 11 2.33 9.44 14.07
N LYS A 12 1.01 9.53 13.88
CA LYS A 12 0.41 10.27 12.79
C LYS A 12 -0.73 11.15 13.31
N PHE A 13 -0.59 12.43 13.10
CA PHE A 13 -1.60 13.43 13.39
C PHE A 13 -2.16 14.00 12.08
N TYR A 14 -3.47 14.14 12.02
CA TYR A 14 -4.18 14.85 10.97
C TYR A 14 -4.67 16.19 11.55
N GLY A 15 -3.78 17.21 11.50
CA GLY A 15 -4.01 18.44 12.25
C GLY A 15 -4.03 18.14 13.75
N GLU A 16 -5.14 18.41 14.42
CA GLU A 16 -5.33 18.12 15.84
C GLU A 16 -5.88 16.71 16.12
N VAL A 17 -6.24 15.97 15.07
CA VAL A 17 -6.78 14.63 15.22
C VAL A 17 -5.68 13.59 15.19
N LEU A 18 -5.61 12.76 16.21
CA LEU A 18 -4.65 11.68 16.33
C LEU A 18 -5.12 10.46 15.52
N GLY A 19 -4.30 10.03 14.55
CA GLY A 19 -4.50 8.78 13.83
C GLY A 19 -3.93 7.59 14.59
N VAL A 20 -2.61 7.60 14.83
CA VAL A 20 -1.91 6.61 15.66
C VAL A 20 -0.88 7.31 16.54
N ASN A 21 -0.58 6.72 17.70
CA ASN A 21 0.31 7.32 18.67
C ASN A 21 1.38 6.33 19.13
N ARG A 22 2.64 6.69 18.86
CA ARG A 22 3.83 5.98 19.33
C ARG A 22 3.80 4.48 19.11
N ILE A 23 3.48 4.08 17.90
CA ILE A 23 3.41 2.67 17.52
C ILE A 23 4.82 2.15 17.24
N SER A 24 5.19 1.09 17.95
CA SER A 24 6.41 0.33 17.69
C SER A 24 6.01 -1.14 17.52
N LEU A 25 6.19 -1.65 16.29
CA LEU A 25 5.86 -3.03 16.00
C LEU A 25 6.69 -3.54 14.83
N SER A 26 6.81 -4.85 14.75
CA SER A 26 7.45 -5.55 13.64
C SER A 26 6.49 -6.58 13.10
N ILE A 27 6.25 -6.55 11.81
CA ILE A 27 5.39 -7.49 11.10
C ILE A 27 6.28 -8.42 10.29
N PRO A 28 6.34 -9.72 10.65
CA PRO A 28 7.17 -10.68 9.92
C PRO A 28 6.55 -11.05 8.57
N PRO A 29 7.30 -11.75 7.71
CA PRO A 29 6.73 -12.35 6.49
C PRO A 29 5.58 -13.28 6.80
N GLY A 30 4.64 -13.40 5.86
CA GLY A 30 3.46 -14.25 5.98
C GLY A 30 2.17 -13.43 5.98
N ILE A 31 1.11 -14.03 6.49
CA ILE A 31 -0.20 -13.39 6.56
C ILE A 31 -0.40 -12.82 7.95
N THR A 32 -0.59 -11.51 8.04
CA THR A 32 -0.88 -10.80 9.28
C THR A 32 -2.23 -10.12 9.18
N THR A 33 -3.04 -10.25 10.22
CA THR A 33 -4.36 -9.62 10.29
C THR A 33 -4.36 -8.50 11.31
N LEU A 34 -4.86 -7.32 10.93
CA LEU A 34 -5.13 -6.21 11.85
C LEU A 34 -6.60 -6.23 12.25
N VAL A 35 -6.85 -6.35 13.55
CA VAL A 35 -8.19 -6.42 14.11
C VAL A 35 -8.41 -5.28 15.09
N GLY A 36 -9.55 -4.66 15.02
CA GLY A 36 -9.93 -3.58 15.94
C GLY A 36 -11.21 -2.89 15.46
N PRO A 37 -11.85 -2.11 16.35
CA PRO A 37 -13.04 -1.35 15.99
C PRO A 37 -12.72 -0.22 15.00
N ASN A 38 -13.76 0.34 14.37
CA ASN A 38 -13.62 1.51 13.53
C ASN A 38 -13.04 2.67 14.36
N GLY A 39 -12.10 3.42 13.76
CA GLY A 39 -11.42 4.52 14.45
C GLY A 39 -10.22 4.10 15.29
N SER A 40 -9.81 2.82 15.29
CA SER A 40 -8.64 2.34 16.03
C SER A 40 -7.29 2.61 15.33
N GLY A 41 -7.30 3.15 14.12
CA GLY A 41 -6.09 3.50 13.38
C GLY A 41 -5.62 2.48 12.36
N LYS A 42 -6.40 1.43 12.07
CA LYS A 42 -6.04 0.39 11.08
C LYS A 42 -5.75 0.98 9.70
N THR A 43 -6.65 1.84 9.20
CA THR A 43 -6.48 2.50 7.91
C THR A 43 -5.25 3.42 7.91
N THR A 44 -5.01 4.13 9.00
CA THR A 44 -3.82 4.97 9.13
C THR A 44 -2.53 4.13 9.05
N LEU A 45 -2.48 2.97 9.71
CA LEU A 45 -1.32 2.07 9.60
C LEU A 45 -1.12 1.59 8.17
N MET A 46 -2.19 1.20 7.48
CA MET A 46 -2.10 0.77 6.07
C MET A 46 -1.60 1.90 5.17
N ASN A 47 -2.12 3.11 5.35
CA ASN A 47 -1.69 4.26 4.56
C ASN A 47 -0.23 4.66 4.84
N LEU A 48 0.23 4.49 6.06
CA LEU A 48 1.63 4.70 6.43
C LEU A 48 2.57 3.67 5.78
N MET A 49 2.18 2.39 5.81
CA MET A 49 2.97 1.31 5.18
C MET A 49 3.09 1.47 3.67
N THR A 50 2.06 1.99 3.03
CA THR A 50 2.01 2.16 1.57
C THR A 50 2.60 3.49 1.10
N GLY A 51 2.95 4.38 2.01
CA GLY A 51 3.48 5.71 1.65
C GLY A 51 2.42 6.72 1.23
N LEU A 52 1.13 6.39 1.33
CA LEU A 52 0.05 7.34 1.02
C LEU A 52 0.01 8.50 1.99
N VAL A 53 0.43 8.28 3.24
CA VAL A 53 0.63 9.35 4.21
C VAL A 53 2.00 9.19 4.86
N GLN A 54 2.57 10.30 5.30
CA GLN A 54 3.85 10.34 5.99
C GLN A 54 3.64 10.33 7.50
N PRO A 55 4.51 9.68 8.29
CA PRO A 55 4.44 9.78 9.74
C PRO A 55 4.74 11.21 10.21
N SER A 56 4.06 11.65 11.27
CA SER A 56 4.38 12.92 11.94
C SER A 56 5.65 12.79 12.77
N ASN A 57 5.85 11.62 13.38
CA ASN A 57 7.05 11.26 14.15
C ASN A 57 7.35 9.78 13.93
N GLY A 58 8.61 9.41 14.16
CA GLY A 58 9.06 8.04 14.06
C GLY A 58 9.46 7.65 12.64
N ARG A 59 9.77 6.37 12.46
CA ARG A 59 10.23 5.82 11.18
C ARG A 59 9.50 4.54 10.83
N ILE A 60 9.33 4.34 9.54
CA ILE A 60 8.74 3.11 9.00
C ILE A 60 9.71 2.55 7.97
N SER A 61 9.92 1.26 8.05
CA SER A 61 10.68 0.50 7.06
C SER A 61 9.81 -0.63 6.55
N VAL A 62 9.70 -0.74 5.25
CA VAL A 62 9.00 -1.83 4.56
C VAL A 62 9.99 -2.54 3.68
N MET A 63 10.33 -3.79 4.02
CA MET A 63 11.35 -4.58 3.34
C MET A 63 12.71 -3.84 3.23
N GLY A 64 13.07 -3.12 4.28
CA GLY A 64 14.30 -2.33 4.32
C GLY A 64 14.24 -0.97 3.62
N LEU A 65 13.11 -0.64 3.00
CA LEU A 65 12.92 0.62 2.28
C LEU A 65 12.00 1.55 3.05
N SER A 66 12.24 2.87 2.91
CA SER A 66 11.31 3.86 3.44
C SER A 66 10.12 4.03 2.49
N PRO A 67 8.87 3.97 2.96
CA PRO A 67 7.71 4.20 2.11
C PRO A 67 7.67 5.60 1.50
N ALA A 68 8.36 6.55 2.13
CA ALA A 68 8.49 7.90 1.61
C ALA A 68 9.39 7.91 0.37
N ASN A 69 8.84 8.19 -0.79
CA ASN A 69 9.60 8.37 -2.03
C ASN A 69 10.48 7.16 -2.44
N SER A 70 9.93 5.96 -2.36
CA SER A 70 10.64 4.75 -2.79
C SER A 70 10.00 4.12 -4.02
N PRO A 71 10.45 4.49 -5.23
CA PRO A 71 9.97 3.85 -6.46
C PRO A 71 10.17 2.34 -6.48
N GLU A 72 11.23 1.86 -5.85
CA GLU A 72 11.52 0.43 -5.72
C GLU A 72 10.43 -0.29 -4.93
N LEU A 73 9.99 0.32 -3.84
CA LEU A 73 8.93 -0.24 -3.00
C LEU A 73 7.60 -0.30 -3.78
N PHE A 74 7.26 0.75 -4.51
CA PHE A 74 6.01 0.80 -5.27
C PHE A 74 5.93 -0.22 -6.41
N ARG A 75 7.07 -0.76 -6.86
CA ARG A 75 7.09 -1.84 -7.85
C ARG A 75 6.76 -3.21 -7.27
N ILE A 76 6.96 -3.39 -5.97
CA ILE A 76 6.77 -4.68 -5.29
C ILE A 76 5.61 -4.67 -4.31
N LEU A 77 4.99 -3.50 -4.08
CA LEU A 77 3.89 -3.32 -3.16
C LEU A 77 2.57 -3.22 -3.91
N GLY A 78 1.57 -4.00 -3.50
CA GLY A 78 0.19 -3.84 -3.93
C GLY A 78 -0.69 -3.42 -2.77
N TYR A 79 -1.65 -2.52 -3.02
CA TYR A 79 -2.59 -2.07 -2.01
C TYR A 79 -4.02 -2.09 -2.56
N CYS A 80 -4.88 -2.83 -1.88
CA CYS A 80 -6.32 -2.85 -2.14
C CYS A 80 -7.03 -2.08 -1.04
N ALA A 81 -7.50 -0.88 -1.37
CA ALA A 81 -8.16 -0.01 -0.40
C ALA A 81 -9.61 -0.44 -0.14
N GLN A 82 -10.18 0.06 0.95
CA GLN A 82 -11.59 -0.18 1.28
C GLN A 82 -12.52 0.46 0.25
N PHE A 83 -12.18 1.67 -0.21
CA PHE A 83 -12.94 2.43 -1.19
C PHE A 83 -12.05 2.79 -2.36
N ASP A 84 -12.42 2.33 -3.53
CA ASP A 84 -11.74 2.65 -4.77
C ASP A 84 -12.60 3.58 -5.63
N SER A 85 -11.93 4.47 -6.34
CA SER A 85 -12.55 5.36 -7.31
C SER A 85 -11.94 5.06 -8.67
N PHE A 86 -12.80 4.76 -9.63
CA PHE A 86 -12.38 4.48 -10.99
C PHE A 86 -12.71 5.64 -11.92
N PRO A 87 -11.85 5.97 -12.89
CA PRO A 87 -12.18 6.96 -13.91
C PRO A 87 -13.45 6.56 -14.67
N ARG A 88 -14.28 7.54 -14.99
CA ARG A 88 -15.48 7.28 -15.78
C ARG A 88 -15.13 7.01 -17.22
N GLY A 89 -15.86 6.10 -17.84
CA GLY A 89 -15.77 5.82 -19.27
C GLY A 89 -14.66 4.86 -19.67
N ILE A 90 -14.00 4.22 -18.71
CA ILE A 90 -13.04 3.15 -19.00
C ILE A 90 -13.63 1.79 -18.57
N THR A 91 -13.22 0.75 -19.28
CA THR A 91 -13.57 -0.64 -18.93
C THR A 91 -12.63 -1.16 -17.85
N GLY A 92 -13.01 -2.26 -17.18
CA GLY A 92 -12.12 -2.98 -16.28
C GLY A 92 -10.84 -3.44 -16.97
N TRP A 93 -10.94 -3.83 -18.25
CA TRP A 93 -9.79 -4.22 -19.07
C TRP A 93 -8.81 -3.05 -19.23
N ASP A 94 -9.30 -1.88 -19.64
CA ASP A 94 -8.48 -0.68 -19.81
C ASP A 94 -7.80 -0.28 -18.52
N PHE A 95 -8.53 -0.33 -17.40
CA PHE A 95 -7.99 0.04 -16.09
C PHE A 95 -6.81 -0.84 -15.69
N ILE A 96 -6.94 -2.17 -15.84
CA ILE A 96 -5.87 -3.11 -15.49
C ILE A 96 -4.70 -2.96 -16.46
N PHE A 97 -4.97 -2.94 -17.76
CA PHE A 97 -3.95 -2.81 -18.79
C PHE A 97 -3.12 -1.52 -18.63
N ASP A 98 -3.78 -0.39 -18.49
CA ASP A 98 -3.12 0.90 -18.32
C ASP A 98 -2.31 0.96 -17.03
N SER A 99 -2.82 0.38 -15.94
CA SER A 99 -2.10 0.29 -14.66
C SER A 99 -0.81 -0.52 -14.79
N LEU A 100 -0.84 -1.64 -15.50
CA LEU A 100 0.34 -2.47 -15.75
C LEU A 100 1.35 -1.75 -16.65
N MET A 101 0.89 -1.01 -17.65
CA MET A 101 1.76 -0.19 -18.50
C MET A 101 2.45 0.90 -17.67
N LEU A 102 1.73 1.56 -16.76
CA LEU A 102 2.31 2.56 -15.84
C LEU A 102 3.35 1.95 -14.89
N HIS A 103 3.23 0.67 -14.56
CA HIS A 103 4.22 -0.07 -13.77
C HIS A 103 5.48 -0.42 -14.55
N GLY A 104 5.53 -0.11 -15.84
CA GLY A 104 6.69 -0.32 -16.70
C GLY A 104 6.72 -1.66 -17.40
N MET A 105 5.61 -2.38 -17.45
CA MET A 105 5.52 -3.62 -18.22
C MET A 105 5.48 -3.33 -19.72
N SER A 106 5.99 -4.26 -20.52
CA SER A 106 5.81 -4.22 -21.97
C SER A 106 4.34 -4.43 -22.33
N GLU A 107 3.96 -3.97 -23.51
CA GLU A 107 2.58 -4.11 -24.01
C GLU A 107 2.14 -5.58 -24.04
N ALA A 108 3.02 -6.48 -24.49
CA ALA A 108 2.73 -7.92 -24.54
C ALA A 108 2.53 -8.53 -23.14
N GLU A 109 3.40 -8.20 -22.20
CA GLU A 109 3.27 -8.67 -20.81
C GLU A 109 2.01 -8.11 -20.14
N ALA A 110 1.74 -6.83 -20.32
CA ALA A 110 0.53 -6.19 -19.78
C ALA A 110 -0.73 -6.82 -20.34
N PHE A 111 -0.77 -7.14 -21.63
CA PHE A 111 -1.89 -7.81 -22.28
C PHE A 111 -2.16 -9.18 -21.64
N GLU A 112 -1.12 -10.03 -21.53
CA GLU A 112 -1.26 -11.37 -20.96
C GLU A 112 -1.73 -11.32 -19.52
N LEU A 113 -1.15 -10.45 -18.70
CA LEU A 113 -1.54 -10.31 -17.29
C LEU A 113 -2.94 -9.74 -17.12
N THR A 114 -3.36 -8.85 -18.01
CA THR A 114 -4.73 -8.31 -17.99
C THR A 114 -5.75 -9.43 -18.24
N VAL A 115 -5.51 -10.24 -19.27
CA VAL A 115 -6.39 -11.39 -19.59
C VAL A 115 -6.43 -12.37 -18.40
N GLU A 116 -5.28 -12.75 -17.89
CA GLU A 116 -5.16 -13.68 -16.75
C GLU A 116 -5.88 -13.13 -15.50
N SER A 117 -5.70 -11.85 -15.19
CA SER A 117 -6.32 -11.23 -14.03
C SER A 117 -7.84 -11.20 -14.12
N LEU A 118 -8.38 -10.92 -15.31
CA LEU A 118 -9.83 -10.90 -15.54
C LEU A 118 -10.45 -12.30 -15.55
N GLU A 119 -9.71 -13.31 -15.96
CA GLU A 119 -10.17 -14.71 -15.92
C GLU A 119 -10.28 -15.25 -14.48
N ARG A 120 -9.56 -14.66 -13.53
CA ARG A 120 -9.58 -15.08 -12.13
C ARG A 120 -10.76 -14.52 -11.31
N VAL A 121 -11.47 -13.54 -11.84
CA VAL A 121 -12.56 -12.86 -11.11
C VAL A 121 -13.93 -13.00 -11.78
#